data_5c534c23b78ac36ba509ea24f4af930d
#
_entry.id   5c534c23b78ac36ba509ea24f4af930d
#
_cell.length_a   1.000
_cell.length_b   1.000
_cell.length_c   1.000
_cell.angle_alpha   90.00
_cell.angle_beta   90.00
_cell.angle_gamma   90.00
#
_symmetry.space_group_name_H-M   'P 1'
#
loop_
_entity.id
_entity.type
_entity.pdbx_description
1 polymer ?
#
loop_
_entity_poly.entity_id
_entity_poly.type
_entity_poly.pdbx_seq_one_letter_code
_entity_poly.pdbx_strand_id
1 'polypeptide(L)'
;MKENQIMRVGIIGTGWIAEKAAITLNGLSACEAYAVGSRSTEKAEAFAAKWNIKKAYGSYTDLIADPEVDMVYVGTPHSHHFDVTREAILAGKPCLVEKAFMANHRQASEIVELAREKGVFLAEAIWTRYQPAVKMVRDLISSGRIGIPRLVTATLGYSMGEKPRIMRPDLCGGALLDLGVYALNFVRMFFPADIVNMESSCVKSKTGMDLTNAISLVLSDGVLCNLQSSAQCVGDNIGVIAGTDGNLIIDNINNPQKITVNTHNREFVEEIHVPQQITGYEYEFLACRQALIEGLQEPKEMPLDETLYIMQLMDSLRQKWGVHYPMD
;
A
#
# COMPACT_ATOMS: atom_id res chain seq x y z
N MET A 1 16.44 5.92 -16.52
CA MET A 1 15.44 6.74 -17.26
C MET A 1 15.92 8.18 -17.37
N LYS A 2 15.53 8.95 -18.39
CA LYS A 2 15.90 10.37 -18.54
C LYS A 2 14.85 11.28 -17.89
N GLU A 3 15.26 12.42 -17.39
CA GLU A 3 14.39 13.37 -16.69
C GLU A 3 13.18 13.84 -17.52
N ASN A 4 13.39 14.09 -18.83
CA ASN A 4 12.34 14.55 -19.75
C ASN A 4 11.55 13.40 -20.42
N GLN A 5 11.79 12.16 -20.03
CA GLN A 5 11.08 10.99 -20.58
C GLN A 5 9.77 10.75 -19.84
N ILE A 6 8.68 10.57 -20.58
CA ILE A 6 7.41 10.08 -20.01
C ILE A 6 7.59 8.60 -19.64
N MET A 7 7.31 8.24 -18.41
CA MET A 7 7.38 6.84 -17.96
C MET A 7 6.19 6.05 -18.50
N ARG A 8 6.47 5.01 -19.28
CA ARG A 8 5.47 4.12 -19.88
C ARG A 8 5.18 2.95 -18.94
N VAL A 9 3.99 2.95 -18.36
CA VAL A 9 3.57 1.93 -17.41
C VAL A 9 2.77 0.84 -18.10
N GLY A 10 3.18 -0.41 -17.90
CA GLY A 10 2.42 -1.60 -18.27
C GLY A 10 1.58 -2.07 -17.09
N ILE A 11 0.26 -2.05 -17.22
CA ILE A 11 -0.68 -2.47 -16.17
C ILE A 11 -0.98 -3.96 -16.30
N ILE A 12 -0.66 -4.76 -15.29
CA ILE A 12 -1.02 -6.17 -15.20
C ILE A 12 -2.28 -6.33 -14.36
N GLY A 13 -3.36 -6.80 -15.00
CA GLY A 13 -4.70 -6.93 -14.44
C GLY A 13 -5.69 -5.95 -15.07
N THR A 14 -6.98 -6.29 -14.97
CA THR A 14 -8.10 -5.49 -15.51
C THR A 14 -9.21 -5.30 -14.46
N GLY A 15 -8.82 -5.40 -13.17
CA GLY A 15 -9.72 -5.22 -12.03
C GLY A 15 -9.89 -3.76 -11.61
N TRP A 16 -10.61 -3.55 -10.52
CA TRP A 16 -10.90 -2.22 -9.99
C TRP A 16 -9.64 -1.37 -9.73
N ILE A 17 -8.57 -1.99 -9.17
CA ILE A 17 -7.34 -1.23 -8.88
C ILE A 17 -6.58 -0.87 -10.17
N ALA A 18 -6.64 -1.73 -11.19
CA ALA A 18 -6.10 -1.42 -12.52
C ALA A 18 -6.85 -0.24 -13.17
N GLU A 19 -8.19 -0.14 -12.97
CA GLU A 19 -8.96 1.04 -13.41
C GLU A 19 -8.48 2.32 -12.70
N LYS A 20 -8.22 2.26 -11.39
CA LYS A 20 -7.65 3.39 -10.63
C LYS A 20 -6.29 3.81 -11.18
N ALA A 21 -5.40 2.84 -11.44
CA ALA A 21 -4.11 3.12 -12.05
C ALA A 21 -4.24 3.78 -13.43
N ALA A 22 -5.15 3.29 -14.29
CA ALA A 22 -5.39 3.87 -15.61
C ALA A 22 -5.92 5.32 -15.53
N ILE A 23 -6.88 5.59 -14.63
CA ILE A 23 -7.40 6.95 -14.39
C ILE A 23 -6.27 7.87 -13.93
N THR A 24 -5.48 7.42 -12.97
CA THR A 24 -4.35 8.18 -12.42
C THR A 24 -3.32 8.53 -13.48
N LEU A 25 -2.87 7.53 -14.22
CA LEU A 25 -1.85 7.69 -15.27
C LEU A 25 -2.34 8.59 -16.41
N ASN A 26 -3.62 8.52 -16.78
CA ASN A 26 -4.21 9.41 -17.78
C ASN A 26 -4.30 10.87 -17.31
N GLY A 27 -4.27 11.12 -16.00
CA GLY A 27 -4.22 12.46 -15.42
C GLY A 27 -2.81 13.03 -15.26
N LEU A 28 -1.76 12.21 -15.47
CA LEU A 28 -0.37 12.61 -15.31
C LEU A 28 0.28 12.99 -16.64
N SER A 29 1.12 14.04 -16.63
CA SER A 29 1.94 14.42 -17.78
C SER A 29 3.30 13.69 -17.83
N ALA A 30 3.76 13.18 -16.68
CA ALA A 30 5.08 12.56 -16.53
C ALA A 30 5.06 11.02 -16.67
N CYS A 31 3.87 10.41 -16.60
CA CYS A 31 3.65 8.97 -16.73
C CYS A 31 2.45 8.71 -17.64
N GLU A 32 2.43 7.58 -18.33
CA GLU A 32 1.28 7.19 -19.17
C GLU A 32 0.92 5.71 -18.96
N ALA A 33 -0.37 5.37 -19.00
CA ALA A 33 -0.85 4.00 -19.13
C ALA A 33 -0.58 3.52 -20.56
N TYR A 34 0.57 2.85 -20.77
CA TYR A 34 1.04 2.52 -22.11
C TYR A 34 0.52 1.17 -22.62
N ALA A 35 0.50 0.18 -21.75
CA ALA A 35 0.07 -1.17 -22.06
C ALA A 35 -0.78 -1.77 -20.95
N VAL A 36 -1.66 -2.72 -21.29
CA VAL A 36 -2.39 -3.55 -20.33
C VAL A 36 -2.28 -5.02 -20.67
N GLY A 37 -2.06 -5.86 -19.65
CA GLY A 37 -2.01 -7.32 -19.76
C GLY A 37 -3.11 -8.00 -18.98
N SER A 38 -3.75 -9.00 -19.60
CA SER A 38 -4.75 -9.86 -18.97
C SER A 38 -4.55 -11.30 -19.44
N ARG A 39 -5.07 -12.27 -18.70
CA ARG A 39 -5.14 -13.69 -19.11
C ARG A 39 -6.19 -13.97 -20.20
N SER A 40 -6.88 -12.93 -20.66
CA SER A 40 -7.82 -12.96 -21.77
C SER A 40 -7.55 -11.75 -22.66
N THR A 41 -7.32 -11.99 -23.95
CA THR A 41 -7.09 -10.95 -24.95
C THR A 41 -8.29 -10.00 -25.04
N GLU A 42 -9.50 -10.55 -25.03
CA GLU A 42 -10.73 -9.77 -25.12
C GLU A 42 -10.89 -8.80 -23.94
N LYS A 43 -10.49 -9.23 -22.72
CA LYS A 43 -10.54 -8.37 -21.54
C LYS A 43 -9.47 -7.27 -21.60
N ALA A 44 -8.28 -7.60 -22.10
CA ALA A 44 -7.21 -6.62 -22.29
C ALA A 44 -7.61 -5.56 -23.32
N GLU A 45 -8.14 -5.98 -24.48
CA GLU A 45 -8.59 -5.08 -25.54
C GLU A 45 -9.75 -4.18 -25.08
N ALA A 46 -10.77 -4.74 -24.41
CA ALA A 46 -11.87 -3.98 -23.85
C ALA A 46 -11.40 -2.93 -22.82
N PHE A 47 -10.46 -3.32 -21.94
CA PHE A 47 -9.88 -2.41 -20.97
C PHE A 47 -9.04 -1.31 -21.64
N ALA A 48 -8.22 -1.67 -22.62
CA ALA A 48 -7.40 -0.72 -23.40
C ALA A 48 -8.28 0.30 -24.14
N ALA A 49 -9.35 -0.15 -24.78
CA ALA A 49 -10.32 0.73 -25.47
C ALA A 49 -11.03 1.68 -24.47
N LYS A 50 -11.43 1.17 -23.30
CA LYS A 50 -12.09 1.97 -22.27
C LYS A 50 -11.21 3.11 -21.72
N TRP A 51 -9.93 2.85 -21.53
CA TRP A 51 -8.98 3.76 -20.87
C TRP A 51 -7.96 4.40 -21.83
N ASN A 52 -8.17 4.26 -23.14
CA ASN A 52 -7.28 4.82 -24.19
C ASN A 52 -5.82 4.37 -24.04
N ILE A 53 -5.61 3.09 -23.73
CA ILE A 53 -4.28 2.48 -23.61
C ILE A 53 -3.81 1.99 -24.98
N LYS A 54 -2.55 2.23 -25.35
CA LYS A 54 -2.03 2.00 -26.70
C LYS A 54 -1.94 0.52 -27.07
N LYS A 55 -1.57 -0.35 -26.10
CA LYS A 55 -1.31 -1.77 -26.35
C LYS A 55 -2.09 -2.66 -25.39
N ALA A 56 -2.61 -3.77 -25.90
CA ALA A 56 -3.32 -4.79 -25.13
C ALA A 56 -2.66 -6.14 -25.36
N TYR A 57 -2.39 -6.88 -24.28
CA TYR A 57 -1.74 -8.18 -24.31
C TYR A 57 -2.64 -9.25 -23.68
N GLY A 58 -2.79 -10.40 -24.36
CA GLY A 58 -3.53 -11.57 -23.88
C GLY A 58 -2.76 -12.40 -22.84
N SER A 59 -1.51 -12.05 -22.55
CA SER A 59 -0.68 -12.68 -21.51
C SER A 59 0.14 -11.63 -20.76
N TYR A 60 0.53 -11.95 -19.54
CA TYR A 60 1.42 -11.10 -18.74
C TYR A 60 2.85 -11.12 -19.29
N THR A 61 3.30 -12.29 -19.74
CA THR A 61 4.62 -12.50 -20.35
C THR A 61 4.84 -11.59 -21.55
N ASP A 62 3.87 -11.45 -22.45
CA ASP A 62 3.99 -10.60 -23.65
C ASP A 62 4.08 -9.11 -23.26
N LEU A 63 3.33 -8.68 -22.25
CA LEU A 63 3.46 -7.30 -21.74
C LEU A 63 4.85 -7.08 -21.12
N ILE A 64 5.31 -8.01 -20.27
CA ILE A 64 6.63 -7.95 -19.62
C ILE A 64 7.75 -7.91 -20.66
N ALA A 65 7.62 -8.64 -21.76
CA ALA A 65 8.60 -8.68 -22.84
C ALA A 65 8.63 -7.41 -23.71
N ASP A 66 7.62 -6.52 -23.63
CA ASP A 66 7.58 -5.31 -24.42
C ASP A 66 8.71 -4.34 -24.03
N PRO A 67 9.69 -4.06 -24.95
CA PRO A 67 10.81 -3.16 -24.62
C PRO A 67 10.41 -1.71 -24.39
N GLU A 68 9.21 -1.31 -24.82
CA GLU A 68 8.71 0.05 -24.64
C GLU A 68 8.03 0.27 -23.28
N VAL A 69 7.80 -0.79 -22.50
CA VAL A 69 7.32 -0.69 -21.10
C VAL A 69 8.50 -0.39 -20.19
N ASP A 70 8.49 0.78 -19.55
CA ASP A 70 9.53 1.23 -18.61
C ASP A 70 9.36 0.62 -17.21
N MET A 71 8.12 0.44 -16.75
CA MET A 71 7.77 -0.12 -15.43
C MET A 71 6.48 -0.93 -15.53
N VAL A 72 6.43 -2.06 -14.82
CA VAL A 72 5.23 -2.90 -14.68
C VAL A 72 4.52 -2.56 -13.36
N TYR A 73 3.22 -2.26 -13.44
CA TYR A 73 2.34 -2.17 -12.29
C TYR A 73 1.56 -3.46 -12.12
N VAL A 74 1.74 -4.14 -10.99
CA VAL A 74 1.12 -5.44 -10.71
C VAL A 74 -0.15 -5.25 -9.88
N GLY A 75 -1.31 -5.21 -10.55
CA GLY A 75 -2.65 -5.01 -9.96
C GLY A 75 -3.51 -6.28 -9.96
N THR A 76 -2.90 -7.46 -9.72
CA THR A 76 -3.57 -8.75 -9.61
C THR A 76 -4.07 -9.01 -8.17
N PRO A 77 -4.83 -10.09 -7.87
CA PRO A 77 -5.03 -10.54 -6.49
C PRO A 77 -3.71 -10.89 -5.78
N HIS A 78 -3.65 -10.72 -4.45
CA HIS A 78 -2.44 -10.95 -3.64
C HIS A 78 -1.74 -12.28 -3.94
N SER A 79 -2.51 -13.36 -4.11
CA SER A 79 -2.00 -14.70 -4.41
C SER A 79 -1.21 -14.83 -5.72
N HIS A 80 -1.28 -13.84 -6.60
CA HIS A 80 -0.62 -13.83 -7.91
C HIS A 80 0.53 -12.83 -7.98
N HIS A 81 0.73 -12.02 -6.95
CA HIS A 81 1.79 -11.00 -6.94
C HIS A 81 3.17 -11.62 -7.10
N PHE A 82 3.44 -12.72 -6.37
CA PHE A 82 4.74 -13.38 -6.37
C PHE A 82 5.19 -13.84 -7.77
N ASP A 83 4.37 -14.65 -8.44
CA ASP A 83 4.74 -15.23 -9.73
C ASP A 83 4.93 -14.15 -10.80
N VAL A 84 4.01 -13.18 -10.86
CA VAL A 84 4.05 -12.10 -11.83
C VAL A 84 5.26 -11.18 -11.60
N THR A 85 5.52 -10.82 -10.34
CA THR A 85 6.65 -9.95 -9.99
C THR A 85 7.99 -10.66 -10.25
N ARG A 86 8.07 -11.96 -9.92
CA ARG A 86 9.26 -12.77 -10.18
C ARG A 86 9.59 -12.82 -11.67
N GLU A 87 8.57 -13.06 -12.52
CA GLU A 87 8.73 -13.06 -13.97
C GLU A 87 9.25 -11.70 -14.49
N ALA A 88 8.65 -10.60 -14.02
CA ALA A 88 9.05 -9.26 -14.41
C ALA A 88 10.49 -8.92 -13.99
N ILE A 89 10.91 -9.26 -12.75
CA ILE A 89 12.27 -9.05 -12.27
C ILE A 89 13.27 -9.88 -13.09
N LEU A 90 12.97 -11.15 -13.41
CA LEU A 90 13.82 -11.99 -14.24
C LEU A 90 13.97 -11.45 -15.65
N ALA A 91 12.98 -10.74 -16.17
CA ALA A 91 13.04 -10.02 -17.44
C ALA A 91 13.73 -8.64 -17.34
N GLY A 92 14.20 -8.23 -16.14
CA GLY A 92 14.85 -6.95 -15.90
C GLY A 92 13.88 -5.75 -15.88
N LYS A 93 12.59 -6.00 -15.68
CA LYS A 93 11.55 -4.95 -15.65
C LYS A 93 11.35 -4.36 -14.26
N PRO A 94 11.47 -3.04 -14.08
CA PRO A 94 11.06 -2.34 -12.87
C PRO A 94 9.62 -2.65 -12.51
N CYS A 95 9.33 -2.84 -11.21
CA CYS A 95 8.01 -3.22 -10.72
C CYS A 95 7.50 -2.30 -9.61
N LEU A 96 6.22 -1.93 -9.71
CA LEU A 96 5.39 -1.40 -8.63
C LEU A 96 4.29 -2.42 -8.35
N VAL A 97 4.28 -3.01 -7.16
CA VAL A 97 3.41 -4.14 -6.81
C VAL A 97 2.37 -3.72 -5.78
N GLU A 98 1.10 -3.99 -6.07
CA GLU A 98 0.00 -3.67 -5.15
C GLU A 98 0.19 -4.26 -3.75
N LYS A 99 -0.38 -3.53 -2.78
CA LYS A 99 -0.48 -4.00 -1.39
C LYS A 99 -1.63 -5.04 -1.26
N ALA A 100 -1.58 -6.00 -0.33
CA ALA A 100 -0.38 -6.37 0.41
C ALA A 100 0.65 -6.94 -0.56
N PHE A 101 1.90 -6.64 -0.31
CA PHE A 101 2.98 -6.87 -1.27
C PHE A 101 3.03 -8.31 -1.82
N MET A 102 2.98 -9.31 -0.93
CA MET A 102 2.94 -10.74 -1.26
C MET A 102 1.94 -11.47 -0.35
N ALA A 103 1.79 -12.77 -0.53
CA ALA A 103 0.94 -13.60 0.32
C ALA A 103 1.50 -13.74 1.74
N ASN A 104 2.82 -13.76 1.89
CA ASN A 104 3.54 -13.92 3.15
C ASN A 104 4.96 -13.34 3.08
N HIS A 105 5.61 -13.24 4.26
CA HIS A 105 6.98 -12.71 4.40
C HIS A 105 8.02 -13.54 3.63
N ARG A 106 7.87 -14.88 3.56
CA ARG A 106 8.80 -15.74 2.81
C ARG A 106 8.84 -15.35 1.32
N GLN A 107 7.67 -15.20 0.68
CA GLN A 107 7.58 -14.74 -0.70
C GLN A 107 8.13 -13.32 -0.86
N ALA A 108 7.82 -12.43 0.08
CA ALA A 108 8.34 -11.06 0.05
C ALA A 108 9.87 -11.03 0.12
N SER A 109 10.48 -11.81 1.02
CA SER A 109 11.94 -11.91 1.15
C SER A 109 12.59 -12.45 -0.13
N GLU A 110 12.05 -13.53 -0.72
CA GLU A 110 12.55 -14.10 -1.96
C GLU A 110 12.52 -13.09 -3.12
N ILE A 111 11.45 -12.33 -3.25
CA ILE A 111 11.30 -11.33 -4.31
C ILE A 111 12.24 -10.13 -4.10
N VAL A 112 12.39 -9.65 -2.87
CA VAL A 112 13.31 -8.55 -2.55
C VAL A 112 14.75 -8.96 -2.78
N GLU A 113 15.15 -10.16 -2.34
CA GLU A 113 16.50 -10.70 -2.58
C GLU A 113 16.78 -10.83 -4.09
N LEU A 114 15.82 -11.37 -4.86
CA LEU A 114 15.94 -11.50 -6.32
C LEU A 114 16.09 -10.13 -6.99
N ALA A 115 15.29 -9.14 -6.59
CA ALA A 115 15.38 -7.79 -7.14
C ALA A 115 16.74 -7.14 -6.87
N ARG A 116 17.25 -7.28 -5.64
CA ARG A 116 18.58 -6.79 -5.22
C ARG A 116 19.69 -7.48 -6.00
N GLU A 117 19.63 -8.83 -6.12
CA GLU A 117 20.60 -9.61 -6.89
C GLU A 117 20.67 -9.19 -8.36
N LYS A 118 19.50 -8.97 -8.98
CA LYS A 118 19.38 -8.57 -10.39
C LYS A 118 19.60 -7.07 -10.63
N GLY A 119 19.66 -6.25 -9.58
CA GLY A 119 19.74 -4.81 -9.70
C GLY A 119 18.51 -4.18 -10.33
N VAL A 120 17.32 -4.80 -10.17
CA VAL A 120 16.06 -4.35 -10.73
C VAL A 120 15.28 -3.54 -9.70
N PHE A 121 14.72 -2.41 -10.12
CA PHE A 121 13.88 -1.58 -9.26
C PHE A 121 12.61 -2.31 -8.83
N LEU A 122 12.29 -2.22 -7.54
CA LEU A 122 11.10 -2.83 -6.94
C LEU A 122 10.48 -1.89 -5.91
N ALA A 123 9.15 -1.78 -5.90
CA ALA A 123 8.41 -0.97 -4.95
C ALA A 123 7.08 -1.63 -4.56
N GLU A 124 6.64 -1.41 -3.32
CA GLU A 124 5.29 -1.72 -2.87
C GLU A 124 4.37 -0.51 -3.07
N ALA A 125 3.20 -0.72 -3.68
CA ALA A 125 2.17 0.28 -3.88
C ALA A 125 1.28 0.46 -2.64
N ILE A 126 1.88 0.74 -1.49
CA ILE A 126 1.16 1.22 -0.31
C ILE A 126 1.00 2.74 -0.43
N TRP A 127 0.15 3.15 -1.33
CA TRP A 127 -0.04 4.52 -1.84
C TRP A 127 -0.10 5.62 -0.79
N THR A 128 -0.61 5.32 0.40
CA THR A 128 -0.69 6.25 1.53
C THR A 128 0.67 6.80 1.93
N ARG A 129 1.73 5.99 1.87
CA ARG A 129 3.09 6.41 2.26
C ARG A 129 3.69 7.47 1.35
N TYR A 130 3.24 7.51 0.12
CA TYR A 130 3.74 8.45 -0.90
C TYR A 130 3.02 9.80 -0.88
N GLN A 131 1.91 9.91 -0.14
CA GLN A 131 1.07 11.10 -0.13
C GLN A 131 1.71 12.28 0.64
N PRO A 132 1.45 13.54 0.22
CA PRO A 132 1.96 14.73 0.89
C PRO A 132 1.59 14.81 2.37
N ALA A 133 0.44 14.26 2.76
CA ALA A 133 -0.01 14.20 4.15
C ALA A 133 1.02 13.58 5.09
N VAL A 134 1.78 12.59 4.63
CA VAL A 134 2.82 11.92 5.45
C VAL A 134 3.89 12.92 5.88
N LYS A 135 4.39 13.72 4.95
CA LYS A 135 5.36 14.78 5.28
C LYS A 135 4.75 15.83 6.20
N MET A 136 3.51 16.26 5.92
CA MET A 136 2.82 17.27 6.73
C MET A 136 2.66 16.83 8.18
N VAL A 137 2.23 15.58 8.42
CA VAL A 137 2.11 15.02 9.79
C VAL A 137 3.47 14.88 10.46
N ARG A 138 4.51 14.41 9.75
CA ARG A 138 5.88 14.33 10.28
C ARG A 138 6.41 15.70 10.69
N ASP A 139 6.19 16.73 9.89
CA ASP A 139 6.61 18.11 10.19
C ASP A 139 5.89 18.65 11.45
N LEU A 140 4.59 18.37 11.63
CA LEU A 140 3.84 18.74 12.83
C LEU A 140 4.35 18.02 14.10
N ILE A 141 4.66 16.74 14.00
CA ILE A 141 5.24 15.98 15.13
C ILE A 141 6.63 16.54 15.47
N SER A 142 7.51 16.68 14.47
CA SER A 142 8.90 17.10 14.68
C SER A 142 9.03 18.55 15.15
N SER A 143 8.08 19.41 14.82
CA SER A 143 8.03 20.79 15.33
C SER A 143 7.58 20.90 16.79
N GLY A 144 7.22 19.76 17.44
CA GLY A 144 6.70 19.75 18.81
C GLY A 144 5.27 20.26 18.95
N ARG A 145 4.51 20.34 17.84
CA ARG A 145 3.14 20.92 17.82
C ARG A 145 2.17 20.27 18.80
N ILE A 146 2.39 19.01 19.13
CA ILE A 146 1.56 18.21 20.07
C ILE A 146 2.36 17.75 21.30
N GLY A 147 3.58 18.29 21.51
CA GLY A 147 4.49 17.80 22.53
C GLY A 147 5.04 16.41 22.22
N ILE A 148 5.21 15.57 23.23
CA ILE A 148 5.74 14.21 23.09
C ILE A 148 4.61 13.25 22.77
N PRO A 149 4.59 12.56 21.61
CA PRO A 149 3.59 11.54 21.27
C PRO A 149 3.55 10.41 22.32
N ARG A 150 2.35 9.96 22.72
CA ARG A 150 2.14 8.90 23.71
C ARG A 150 1.12 7.86 23.29
N LEU A 151 0.13 8.25 22.50
CA LEU A 151 -0.94 7.36 22.09
C LEU A 151 -1.23 7.55 20.60
N VAL A 152 -1.33 6.44 19.86
CA VAL A 152 -1.77 6.41 18.46
C VAL A 152 -3.00 5.51 18.36
N THR A 153 -4.03 5.99 17.69
CA THR A 153 -5.16 5.15 17.28
C THR A 153 -5.37 5.26 15.78
N ALA A 154 -5.70 4.14 15.15
CA ALA A 154 -6.03 4.14 13.72
C ALA A 154 -7.10 3.09 13.45
N THR A 155 -8.14 3.50 12.73
CA THR A 155 -9.23 2.61 12.31
C THR A 155 -9.37 2.63 10.80
N LEU A 156 -9.71 1.47 10.20
CA LEU A 156 -10.10 1.38 8.80
C LEU A 156 -11.19 0.33 8.62
N GLY A 157 -12.37 0.75 8.20
CA GLY A 157 -13.51 -0.14 8.03
C GLY A 157 -14.30 0.12 6.76
N TYR A 158 -14.53 -0.96 5.97
CA TYR A 158 -15.36 -0.94 4.78
C TYR A 158 -16.27 -2.16 4.74
N SER A 159 -17.56 -1.98 4.45
CA SER A 159 -18.50 -3.11 4.29
C SER A 159 -18.24 -3.85 2.98
N MET A 160 -17.38 -4.86 3.03
CA MET A 160 -16.94 -5.65 1.88
C MET A 160 -16.73 -7.14 2.19
N GLY A 161 -17.20 -7.61 3.36
CA GLY A 161 -16.94 -8.97 3.85
C GLY A 161 -17.44 -10.10 2.94
N GLU A 162 -18.37 -9.83 2.01
CA GLU A 162 -18.87 -10.83 1.06
C GLU A 162 -18.06 -10.88 -0.26
N LYS A 163 -17.12 -9.97 -0.47
CA LYS A 163 -16.31 -9.98 -1.70
C LYS A 163 -15.39 -11.19 -1.75
N PRO A 164 -15.28 -11.89 -2.90
CA PRO A 164 -14.43 -13.08 -3.04
C PRO A 164 -12.99 -12.85 -2.56
N ARG A 165 -12.39 -11.68 -2.85
CA ARG A 165 -11.04 -11.34 -2.44
C ARG A 165 -10.84 -11.23 -0.91
N ILE A 166 -11.93 -11.09 -0.12
CA ILE A 166 -11.90 -11.10 1.34
C ILE A 166 -12.15 -12.51 1.88
N MET A 167 -13.07 -13.25 1.24
CA MET A 167 -13.56 -14.53 1.76
C MET A 167 -12.71 -15.73 1.35
N ARG A 168 -11.90 -15.61 0.30
CA ARG A 168 -11.21 -16.76 -0.30
C ARG A 168 -9.77 -16.89 0.18
N PRO A 169 -9.41 -18.01 0.86
CA PRO A 169 -8.03 -18.29 1.27
C PRO A 169 -7.04 -18.38 0.08
N ASP A 170 -7.50 -18.94 -1.04
CA ASP A 170 -6.69 -19.09 -2.26
C ASP A 170 -6.40 -17.75 -2.99
N LEU A 171 -7.07 -16.69 -2.60
CA LEU A 171 -6.78 -15.32 -3.03
C LEU A 171 -6.02 -14.50 -1.97
N CYS A 172 -5.59 -15.13 -0.86
CA CYS A 172 -5.01 -14.49 0.31
C CYS A 172 -5.95 -13.42 0.88
N GLY A 173 -7.22 -13.85 1.14
CA GLY A 173 -8.26 -12.99 1.67
C GLY A 173 -8.01 -12.56 3.12
N GLY A 174 -8.95 -11.80 3.66
CA GLY A 174 -8.91 -11.30 5.03
C GLY A 174 -8.83 -9.78 5.10
N ALA A 175 -9.25 -9.24 6.25
CA ALA A 175 -9.20 -7.81 6.52
C ALA A 175 -7.77 -7.33 6.82
N LEU A 176 -6.90 -8.18 7.36
CA LEU A 176 -5.54 -7.80 7.71
C LEU A 176 -4.74 -7.37 6.47
N LEU A 177 -4.68 -8.21 5.45
CA LEU A 177 -3.92 -7.91 4.22
C LEU A 177 -4.59 -6.79 3.41
N ASP A 178 -5.92 -6.71 3.41
CA ASP A 178 -6.62 -5.72 2.59
C ASP A 178 -6.74 -4.34 3.26
N LEU A 179 -6.94 -4.29 4.58
CA LEU A 179 -7.21 -3.08 5.37
C LEU A 179 -6.22 -2.86 6.52
N GLY A 180 -5.89 -3.92 7.28
CA GLY A 180 -4.99 -3.82 8.43
C GLY A 180 -3.59 -3.35 8.08
N VAL A 181 -3.13 -3.67 6.87
CA VAL A 181 -1.87 -3.18 6.31
C VAL A 181 -1.78 -1.65 6.36
N TYR A 182 -2.87 -0.92 6.17
CA TYR A 182 -2.90 0.55 6.27
C TYR A 182 -2.72 1.03 7.72
N ALA A 183 -3.39 0.38 8.68
CA ALA A 183 -3.27 0.75 10.08
C ALA A 183 -1.86 0.48 10.63
N LEU A 184 -1.23 -0.64 10.22
CA LEU A 184 0.16 -0.94 10.55
C LEU A 184 1.12 0.09 9.91
N ASN A 185 0.91 0.40 8.64
CA ASN A 185 1.69 1.44 7.95
C ASN A 185 1.47 2.82 8.57
N PHE A 186 0.26 3.16 9.06
CA PHE A 186 0.00 4.43 9.73
C PHE A 186 0.90 4.62 10.96
N VAL A 187 1.10 3.59 11.77
CA VAL A 187 2.06 3.66 12.88
C VAL A 187 3.48 3.80 12.36
N ARG A 188 3.91 2.91 11.48
CA ARG A 188 5.29 2.84 11.00
C ARG A 188 5.73 4.06 10.19
N MET A 189 4.79 4.76 9.52
CA MET A 189 5.08 6.01 8.82
C MET A 189 5.58 7.11 9.76
N PHE A 190 5.10 7.13 11.01
CA PHE A 190 5.38 8.22 11.95
C PHE A 190 6.27 7.79 13.12
N PHE A 191 6.26 6.49 13.46
CA PHE A 191 6.97 5.93 14.61
C PHE A 191 7.77 4.69 14.18
N PRO A 192 9.03 4.87 13.72
CA PRO A 192 9.86 3.76 13.27
C PRO A 192 10.51 2.95 14.40
N ALA A 193 10.19 3.27 15.67
CA ALA A 193 10.70 2.55 16.84
C ALA A 193 10.30 1.07 16.83
N ASP A 194 11.09 0.23 17.51
CA ASP A 194 10.83 -1.21 17.60
C ASP A 194 9.56 -1.50 18.38
N ILE A 195 8.82 -2.53 17.97
CA ILE A 195 7.66 -3.04 18.70
C ILE A 195 8.17 -3.97 19.81
N VAL A 196 7.97 -3.59 21.08
CA VAL A 196 8.40 -4.37 22.25
C VAL A 196 7.30 -5.25 22.82
N ASN A 197 6.02 -4.95 22.50
CA ASN A 197 4.88 -5.82 22.83
C ASN A 197 3.80 -5.71 21.75
N MET A 198 3.14 -6.83 21.46
CA MET A 198 2.04 -6.91 20.49
C MET A 198 0.95 -7.87 20.99
N GLU A 199 -0.23 -7.31 21.25
CA GLU A 199 -1.44 -8.06 21.55
C GLU A 199 -2.49 -7.87 20.46
N SER A 200 -3.27 -8.92 20.18
CA SER A 200 -4.24 -8.86 19.10
C SER A 200 -5.33 -9.92 19.18
N SER A 201 -6.46 -9.62 18.58
CA SER A 201 -7.57 -10.54 18.38
C SER A 201 -8.22 -10.33 17.00
N CYS A 202 -8.92 -11.35 16.51
CA CYS A 202 -9.71 -11.22 15.30
C CYS A 202 -11.02 -12.01 15.34
N VAL A 203 -11.97 -11.56 14.55
CA VAL A 203 -13.20 -12.29 14.23
C VAL A 203 -13.02 -12.91 12.84
N LYS A 204 -13.21 -14.23 12.74
CA LYS A 204 -13.02 -14.97 11.50
C LYS A 204 -14.34 -15.29 10.79
N SER A 205 -14.26 -15.40 9.47
CA SER A 205 -15.31 -15.92 8.61
C SER A 205 -15.44 -17.44 8.74
N LYS A 206 -16.46 -18.02 8.11
CA LYS A 206 -16.61 -19.48 7.97
C LYS A 206 -15.49 -20.10 7.12
N THR A 207 -14.81 -19.33 6.29
CA THR A 207 -13.68 -19.79 5.46
C THR A 207 -12.33 -19.67 6.18
N GLY A 208 -12.32 -19.21 7.45
CA GLY A 208 -11.11 -19.04 8.25
C GLY A 208 -10.38 -17.72 8.07
N MET A 209 -10.84 -16.86 7.14
CA MET A 209 -10.24 -15.52 6.95
C MET A 209 -10.66 -14.56 8.05
N ASP A 210 -9.77 -13.69 8.48
CA ASP A 210 -10.09 -12.61 9.42
C ASP A 210 -10.98 -11.57 8.72
N LEU A 211 -12.03 -11.14 9.41
CA LEU A 211 -12.97 -10.13 8.90
C LEU A 211 -12.92 -8.83 9.68
N THR A 212 -12.57 -8.91 10.95
CA THR A 212 -12.37 -7.76 11.84
C THR A 212 -11.23 -8.10 12.78
N ASN A 213 -10.32 -7.17 12.99
CA ASN A 213 -9.21 -7.36 13.90
C ASN A 213 -8.91 -6.11 14.72
N ALA A 214 -8.31 -6.35 15.89
CA ALA A 214 -7.80 -5.33 16.79
C ALA A 214 -6.36 -5.69 17.18
N ILE A 215 -5.47 -4.71 17.12
CA ILE A 215 -4.05 -4.87 17.38
C ILE A 215 -3.61 -3.77 18.33
N SER A 216 -2.97 -4.12 19.43
CA SER A 216 -2.34 -3.20 20.38
C SER A 216 -0.84 -3.39 20.34
N LEU A 217 -0.09 -2.29 20.16
CA LEU A 217 1.37 -2.29 20.08
C LEU A 217 1.94 -1.38 21.15
N VAL A 218 3.05 -1.79 21.78
CA VAL A 218 3.90 -0.91 22.59
C VAL A 218 5.22 -0.74 21.86
N LEU A 219 5.60 0.50 21.59
CA LEU A 219 6.86 0.82 20.95
C LEU A 219 7.96 1.09 21.99
N SER A 220 9.23 0.89 21.61
CA SER A 220 10.39 1.05 22.48
C SER A 220 10.60 2.48 22.99
N ASP A 221 10.04 3.48 22.29
CA ASP A 221 10.02 4.88 22.71
C ASP A 221 8.85 5.26 23.63
N GLY A 222 8.04 4.26 24.02
CA GLY A 222 6.94 4.39 24.97
C GLY A 222 5.62 4.86 24.36
N VAL A 223 5.47 4.83 23.05
CA VAL A 223 4.19 5.08 22.37
C VAL A 223 3.34 3.82 22.39
N LEU A 224 2.08 3.95 22.85
CA LEU A 224 1.06 2.90 22.76
C LEU A 224 0.21 3.11 21.52
N CYS A 225 0.01 2.05 20.71
CA CYS A 225 -0.81 2.10 19.51
C CYS A 225 -1.99 1.13 19.60
N ASN A 226 -3.21 1.60 19.25
CA ASN A 226 -4.40 0.76 19.14
C ASN A 226 -4.95 0.86 17.71
N LEU A 227 -4.94 -0.26 17.00
CA LEU A 227 -5.29 -0.34 15.60
C LEU A 227 -6.49 -1.26 15.42
N GLN A 228 -7.38 -0.90 14.52
CA GLN A 228 -8.55 -1.72 14.18
C GLN A 228 -8.76 -1.73 12.68
N SER A 229 -9.10 -2.89 12.13
CA SER A 229 -9.57 -2.98 10.75
C SER A 229 -10.75 -3.94 10.62
N SER A 230 -11.69 -3.60 9.74
CA SER A 230 -12.89 -4.41 9.51
C SER A 230 -13.32 -4.39 8.06
N ALA A 231 -13.53 -5.59 7.51
CA ALA A 231 -14.21 -5.78 6.22
C ALA A 231 -15.73 -5.91 6.37
N GLN A 232 -16.29 -5.85 7.60
CA GLN A 232 -17.70 -6.13 7.88
C GLN A 232 -18.52 -4.87 8.18
N CYS A 233 -17.89 -3.74 8.46
CA CYS A 233 -18.60 -2.51 8.84
C CYS A 233 -18.00 -1.28 8.17
N VAL A 234 -18.75 -0.20 8.18
CA VAL A 234 -18.24 1.14 7.82
C VAL A 234 -17.60 1.73 9.07
N GLY A 235 -16.27 1.93 9.03
CA GLY A 235 -15.51 2.62 10.07
C GLY A 235 -15.51 4.13 9.89
N ASP A 236 -14.99 4.84 10.88
CA ASP A 236 -14.73 6.28 10.79
C ASP A 236 -13.45 6.58 9.96
N ASN A 237 -12.59 5.58 9.81
CA ASN A 237 -11.33 5.63 9.05
C ASN A 237 -10.31 6.68 9.56
N ILE A 238 -10.47 7.11 10.82
CA ILE A 238 -9.69 8.18 11.43
C ILE A 238 -8.39 7.64 12.04
N GLY A 239 -7.32 8.44 11.91
CA GLY A 239 -6.09 8.31 12.68
C GLY A 239 -5.94 9.42 13.70
N VAL A 240 -5.53 9.10 14.92
CA VAL A 240 -5.23 10.09 15.96
C VAL A 240 -3.83 9.86 16.51
N ILE A 241 -3.05 10.93 16.57
CA ILE A 241 -1.74 10.94 17.23
C ILE A 241 -1.84 11.93 18.39
N ALA A 242 -1.87 11.40 19.63
CA ALA A 242 -1.99 12.19 20.83
C ALA A 242 -0.64 12.33 21.56
N GLY A 243 -0.27 13.55 21.84
CA GLY A 243 0.92 13.93 22.60
C GLY A 243 0.59 14.62 23.91
N THR A 244 1.62 15.10 24.62
CA THR A 244 1.49 15.75 25.94
C THR A 244 0.76 17.10 25.86
N ASP A 245 0.86 17.80 24.72
CA ASP A 245 0.41 19.18 24.59
C ASP A 245 -0.74 19.36 23.59
N GLY A 246 -1.17 18.24 22.94
CA GLY A 246 -2.26 18.26 21.97
C GLY A 246 -2.40 16.96 21.20
N ASN A 247 -3.20 17.00 20.15
CA ASN A 247 -3.33 15.87 19.24
C ASN A 247 -3.50 16.31 17.79
N LEU A 248 -3.18 15.38 16.88
CA LEU A 248 -3.49 15.46 15.47
C LEU A 248 -4.60 14.46 15.16
N ILE A 249 -5.62 14.90 14.43
CA ILE A 249 -6.66 14.03 13.87
C ILE A 249 -6.51 14.03 12.35
N ILE A 250 -6.28 12.85 11.80
CA ILE A 250 -6.18 12.59 10.37
C ILE A 250 -7.50 11.98 9.92
N ASP A 251 -8.24 12.66 9.05
CA ASP A 251 -9.63 12.34 8.69
C ASP A 251 -9.82 11.00 7.96
N ASN A 252 -8.78 10.50 7.32
CA ASN A 252 -8.79 9.19 6.67
C ASN A 252 -7.36 8.63 6.57
N ILE A 253 -7.09 7.50 7.23
CA ILE A 253 -5.73 6.94 7.29
C ILE A 253 -5.22 6.39 5.96
N ASN A 254 -6.08 6.04 5.02
CA ASN A 254 -5.62 5.54 3.72
C ASN A 254 -5.67 6.58 2.60
N ASN A 255 -6.38 7.69 2.78
CA ASN A 255 -6.36 8.84 1.86
C ASN A 255 -6.64 10.15 2.60
N PRO A 256 -5.72 10.65 3.42
CA PRO A 256 -5.90 11.88 4.16
C PRO A 256 -6.19 13.08 3.25
N GLN A 257 -7.22 13.84 3.60
CA GLN A 257 -7.55 15.11 2.93
C GLN A 257 -7.36 16.29 3.86
N LYS A 258 -7.32 16.01 5.17
CA LYS A 258 -7.33 17.01 6.21
C LYS A 258 -6.65 16.52 7.49
N ILE A 259 -5.90 17.41 8.14
CA ILE A 259 -5.28 17.22 9.43
C ILE A 259 -5.83 18.28 10.37
N THR A 260 -6.45 17.88 11.48
CA THR A 260 -6.91 18.80 12.53
C THR A 260 -5.93 18.80 13.70
N VAL A 261 -5.54 19.97 14.17
CA VAL A 261 -4.64 20.18 15.32
C VAL A 261 -5.45 20.72 16.48
N ASN A 262 -5.38 20.05 17.64
CA ASN A 262 -6.03 20.51 18.87
C ASN A 262 -5.01 20.66 20.01
N THR A 263 -5.30 21.55 20.99
CA THR A 263 -4.52 21.72 22.24
C THR A 263 -4.75 20.55 23.20
N HIS A 264 -4.00 20.55 24.33
CA HIS A 264 -4.20 19.61 25.46
C HIS A 264 -5.63 19.70 26.07
N ASN A 265 -6.31 20.83 25.98
CA ASN A 265 -7.70 21.00 26.41
C ASN A 265 -8.73 20.58 25.35
N ARG A 266 -8.28 20.00 24.23
CA ARG A 266 -9.10 19.64 23.06
C ARG A 266 -9.73 20.85 22.35
N GLU A 267 -9.18 22.03 22.55
CA GLU A 267 -9.57 23.22 21.80
C GLU A 267 -9.01 23.15 20.40
N PHE A 268 -9.84 23.42 19.41
CA PHE A 268 -9.44 23.50 18.01
C PHE A 268 -8.41 24.62 17.81
N VAL A 269 -7.31 24.32 17.15
CA VAL A 269 -6.27 25.27 16.78
C VAL A 269 -6.34 25.60 15.31
N GLU A 270 -6.23 24.59 14.47
CA GLU A 270 -6.21 24.77 13.01
C GLU A 270 -6.61 23.48 12.28
N GLU A 271 -7.01 23.67 11.03
CA GLU A 271 -7.28 22.61 10.06
C GLU A 271 -6.37 22.84 8.86
N ILE A 272 -5.60 21.81 8.51
CA ILE A 272 -4.63 21.85 7.43
C ILE A 272 -5.11 20.93 6.32
N HIS A 273 -5.38 21.49 5.15
CA HIS A 273 -5.83 20.71 3.99
C HIS A 273 -4.65 20.12 3.23
N VAL A 274 -4.78 18.87 2.82
CA VAL A 274 -3.83 18.23 1.92
C VAL A 274 -4.01 18.81 0.50
N PRO A 275 -2.94 18.97 -0.29
CA PRO A 275 -3.04 19.42 -1.68
C PRO A 275 -4.03 18.59 -2.50
N GLN A 276 -4.72 19.25 -3.45
CA GLN A 276 -5.67 18.58 -4.33
C GLN A 276 -4.99 17.45 -5.12
N GLN A 277 -5.65 16.31 -5.20
CA GLN A 277 -5.16 15.08 -5.80
C GLN A 277 -5.93 14.76 -7.11
N ILE A 278 -5.30 13.99 -8.00
CA ILE A 278 -5.98 13.34 -9.13
C ILE A 278 -6.83 12.19 -8.58
N THR A 279 -6.18 11.27 -7.88
CA THR A 279 -6.82 10.11 -7.23
C THR A 279 -6.20 9.78 -5.87
N GLY A 280 -5.01 10.32 -5.58
CA GLY A 280 -4.13 9.99 -4.47
C GLY A 280 -3.08 8.90 -4.80
N TYR A 281 -3.28 8.14 -5.88
CA TYR A 281 -2.30 7.14 -6.36
C TYR A 281 -1.19 7.75 -7.22
N GLU A 282 -1.32 8.98 -7.70
CA GLU A 282 -0.32 9.64 -8.54
C GLU A 282 1.05 9.73 -7.88
N TYR A 283 1.08 9.87 -6.58
CA TYR A 283 2.33 10.08 -5.84
C TYR A 283 3.25 8.85 -5.87
N GLU A 284 2.72 7.63 -5.85
CA GLU A 284 3.54 6.41 -5.94
C GLU A 284 4.16 6.25 -7.34
N PHE A 285 3.42 6.56 -8.42
CA PHE A 285 3.97 6.55 -9.78
C PHE A 285 5.05 7.62 -9.96
N LEU A 286 4.83 8.81 -9.42
CA LEU A 286 5.81 9.91 -9.49
C LEU A 286 7.06 9.60 -8.66
N ALA A 287 6.91 9.01 -7.47
CA ALA A 287 8.03 8.59 -6.63
C ALA A 287 8.85 7.47 -7.30
N CYS A 288 8.20 6.46 -7.88
CA CYS A 288 8.88 5.41 -8.65
C CYS A 288 9.64 6.00 -9.84
N ARG A 289 9.00 6.91 -10.59
CA ARG A 289 9.65 7.59 -11.72
C ARG A 289 10.89 8.37 -11.25
N GLN A 290 10.78 9.12 -10.17
CA GLN A 290 11.90 9.90 -9.62
C GLN A 290 13.05 8.98 -9.19
N ALA A 291 12.75 7.90 -8.49
CA ALA A 291 13.74 6.92 -8.06
C ALA A 291 14.45 6.26 -9.26
N LEU A 292 13.72 5.93 -10.33
CA LEU A 292 14.31 5.40 -11.57
C LEU A 292 15.20 6.42 -12.30
N ILE A 293 14.88 7.71 -12.25
CA ILE A 293 15.76 8.78 -12.78
C ILE A 293 17.04 8.87 -11.95
N GLU A 294 16.93 8.79 -10.64
CA GLU A 294 18.06 8.83 -9.69
C GLU A 294 18.91 7.55 -9.72
N GLY A 295 18.46 6.49 -10.42
CA GLY A 295 19.15 5.20 -10.48
C GLY A 295 19.06 4.39 -9.18
N LEU A 296 18.04 4.66 -8.37
CA LEU A 296 17.75 3.91 -7.15
C LEU A 296 17.07 2.58 -7.47
N GLN A 297 17.18 1.60 -6.58
CA GLN A 297 16.52 0.30 -6.71
C GLN A 297 15.17 0.21 -5.96
N GLU A 298 14.85 1.20 -5.14
CA GLU A 298 13.61 1.31 -4.36
C GLU A 298 13.28 2.79 -4.09
N PRO A 299 12.01 3.14 -3.83
CA PRO A 299 11.63 4.51 -3.47
C PRO A 299 11.97 4.81 -2.01
N LYS A 300 12.27 6.08 -1.71
CA LYS A 300 12.61 6.54 -0.34
C LYS A 300 11.40 6.51 0.60
N GLU A 301 10.19 6.64 0.07
CA GLU A 301 8.92 6.71 0.81
C GLU A 301 8.53 5.35 1.40
N MET A 302 8.89 4.27 0.70
CA MET A 302 8.63 2.88 1.12
C MET A 302 9.84 2.00 0.80
N PRO A 303 10.88 2.00 1.67
CA PRO A 303 12.02 1.10 1.53
C PRO A 303 11.59 -0.37 1.63
N LEU A 304 12.22 -1.25 0.86
CA LEU A 304 11.89 -2.68 0.84
C LEU A 304 12.09 -3.37 2.20
N ASP A 305 13.02 -2.89 3.03
CA ASP A 305 13.17 -3.41 4.39
C ASP A 305 11.94 -3.10 5.26
N GLU A 306 11.27 -1.98 5.04
CA GLU A 306 10.00 -1.66 5.71
C GLU A 306 8.85 -2.52 5.18
N THR A 307 8.83 -2.81 3.86
CA THR A 307 7.90 -3.80 3.27
C THR A 307 8.06 -5.16 3.95
N LEU A 308 9.31 -5.64 4.09
CA LEU A 308 9.61 -6.92 4.76
C LEU A 308 9.16 -6.90 6.22
N TYR A 309 9.42 -5.82 6.94
CA TYR A 309 9.00 -5.67 8.33
C TYR A 309 7.48 -5.76 8.50
N ILE A 310 6.71 -5.04 7.68
CA ILE A 310 5.24 -5.08 7.69
C ILE A 310 4.73 -6.48 7.33
N MET A 311 5.30 -7.13 6.32
CA MET A 311 4.93 -8.50 5.94
C MET A 311 5.18 -9.48 7.08
N GLN A 312 6.31 -9.37 7.79
CA GLN A 312 6.63 -10.20 8.96
C GLN A 312 5.65 -9.99 10.12
N LEU A 313 5.24 -8.74 10.40
CA LEU A 313 4.21 -8.43 11.40
C LEU A 313 2.87 -9.07 11.03
N MET A 314 2.45 -8.95 9.77
CA MET A 314 1.19 -9.55 9.31
C MET A 314 1.23 -11.07 9.40
N ASP A 315 2.34 -11.72 9.08
CA ASP A 315 2.49 -13.17 9.24
C ASP A 315 2.41 -13.59 10.71
N SER A 316 3.05 -12.86 11.62
CA SER A 316 2.97 -13.12 13.07
C SER A 316 1.53 -13.02 13.60
N LEU A 317 0.78 -12.02 13.13
CA LEU A 317 -0.64 -11.84 13.45
C LEU A 317 -1.50 -12.97 12.89
N ARG A 318 -1.33 -13.32 11.62
CA ARG A 318 -2.07 -14.44 10.98
C ARG A 318 -1.79 -15.75 11.71
N GLN A 319 -0.54 -16.03 12.06
CA GLN A 319 -0.15 -17.22 12.80
C GLN A 319 -0.84 -17.28 14.18
N LYS A 320 -0.82 -16.16 14.93
CA LYS A 320 -1.50 -16.03 16.24
C LYS A 320 -3.00 -16.31 16.12
N TRP A 321 -3.63 -15.89 15.01
CA TRP A 321 -5.07 -16.06 14.79
C TRP A 321 -5.45 -17.39 14.12
N GLY A 322 -4.47 -18.17 13.64
CA GLY A 322 -4.73 -19.36 12.85
C GLY A 322 -5.40 -19.05 11.51
N VAL A 323 -4.94 -18.00 10.83
CA VAL A 323 -5.31 -17.63 9.46
C VAL A 323 -4.22 -18.12 8.52
N HIS A 324 -4.58 -19.05 7.62
CA HIS A 324 -3.65 -19.72 6.73
C HIS A 324 -4.05 -19.56 5.27
N TYR A 325 -3.05 -19.50 4.41
CA TYR A 325 -3.19 -19.48 2.96
C TYR A 325 -2.59 -20.74 2.34
N PRO A 326 -3.08 -21.19 1.16
CA PRO A 326 -2.51 -22.37 0.49
C PRO A 326 -1.02 -22.24 0.13
N MET A 327 -0.48 -21.02 0.09
CA MET A 327 0.91 -20.71 -0.27
C MET A 327 1.82 -20.46 0.95
N ASP A 328 1.34 -20.68 2.18
CA ASP A 328 2.17 -20.57 3.39
C ASP A 328 3.22 -21.68 3.48
#